data_08e863db32899ac677f15dfb26b6a630
#
_entry.id   08e863db32899ac677f15dfb26b6a630
#
_cell.length_a   1.000
_cell.length_b   1.000
_cell.length_c   1.000
_cell.angle_alpha   90.00
_cell.angle_beta   90.00
_cell.angle_gamma   90.00
#
_symmetry.space_group_name_H-M   'P 1'
#
loop_
_entity.id
_entity.type
_entity.pdbx_description
1 polymer ?
#
loop_
_entity_poly.entity_id
_entity_poly.type
_entity_poly.pdbx_seq_one_letter_code
_entity_poly.pdbx_strand_id
1 'polypeptide(L)'
;MVKQLVLFFFLFGSTINVFCQDLNARVQVLSPKVQTTNKRTLEALETTIRDFLNNRKWSKHQIQAQERIECNVIITIADWDGSSNFKGEAQVRSFRPVFNTSYNSPILALSDPSFDFTYTEGEPLDFSDQQFNNNLSSLLAFYAYLIVGADTDSFEELGGTSAFQQANQVVINAQNSNFEGWRSVENKGNRYWLINNLLLTCYRNFCWNCISFSFNNYLSFFISHSFI
;
A
#
# COMPACT_ATOMS: atom_id res chain seq x y z
N MET A 1 20.18 -50.35 9.63
CA MET A 1 19.20 -49.94 8.62
C MET A 1 18.17 -48.95 9.16
N VAL A 2 17.45 -49.21 10.23
CA VAL A 2 16.39 -48.28 10.75
C VAL A 2 16.93 -46.92 11.18
N LYS A 3 18.11 -46.81 11.78
CA LYS A 3 18.74 -45.53 12.17
C LYS A 3 19.11 -44.63 10.98
N GLN A 4 19.49 -45.21 9.84
CA GLN A 4 19.80 -44.46 8.63
C GLN A 4 18.53 -43.98 7.93
N LEU A 5 17.43 -44.73 8.03
CA LEU A 5 16.13 -44.34 7.48
C LEU A 5 15.51 -43.17 8.24
N VAL A 6 15.66 -43.12 9.56
CA VAL A 6 15.19 -42.02 10.42
C VAL A 6 15.98 -40.73 10.16
N LEU A 7 17.29 -40.84 9.92
CA LEU A 7 18.13 -39.69 9.59
C LEU A 7 17.76 -39.08 8.21
N PHE A 8 17.38 -39.91 7.25
CA PHE A 8 16.94 -39.47 5.93
C PHE A 8 15.58 -38.79 5.97
N PHE A 9 14.68 -39.20 6.86
CA PHE A 9 13.37 -38.55 7.04
C PHE A 9 13.46 -37.18 7.73
N PHE A 10 14.47 -36.98 8.58
CA PHE A 10 14.71 -35.70 9.24
C PHE A 10 15.33 -34.65 8.31
N LEU A 11 16.04 -35.05 7.26
CA LEU A 11 16.64 -34.19 6.25
C LEU A 11 15.63 -33.69 5.19
N PHE A 12 14.49 -34.37 5.02
CA PHE A 12 13.46 -34.02 4.04
C PHE A 12 12.31 -33.19 4.64
N GLY A 13 12.28 -33.00 5.97
CA GLY A 13 11.14 -32.39 6.69
C GLY A 13 11.15 -30.86 6.81
N SER A 14 12.19 -30.16 6.35
CA SER A 14 12.28 -28.70 6.52
C SER A 14 12.18 -27.95 5.18
N THR A 15 11.04 -28.07 4.49
CA THR A 15 10.66 -27.04 3.52
C THR A 15 10.21 -25.80 4.31
N ILE A 16 11.17 -24.98 4.68
CA ILE A 16 10.89 -23.64 5.21
C ILE A 16 10.18 -22.89 4.09
N ASN A 17 8.86 -22.73 4.21
CA ASN A 17 8.13 -21.79 3.38
C ASN A 17 8.64 -20.38 3.71
N VAL A 18 9.64 -19.92 2.98
CA VAL A 18 10.06 -18.53 3.01
C VAL A 18 8.93 -17.74 2.37
N PHE A 19 8.05 -17.18 3.20
CA PHE A 19 7.10 -16.20 2.74
C PHE A 19 7.90 -15.01 2.20
N CYS A 20 7.93 -14.89 0.89
CA CYS A 20 8.57 -13.78 0.24
C CYS A 20 7.68 -12.54 0.47
N GLN A 21 8.16 -11.62 1.27
CA GLN A 21 7.52 -10.34 1.57
C GLN A 21 7.91 -9.34 0.48
N ASP A 22 6.94 -8.63 -0.08
CA ASP A 22 7.18 -7.73 -1.21
C ASP A 22 7.58 -6.33 -0.77
N LEU A 23 7.07 -5.87 0.36
CA LEU A 23 7.28 -4.52 0.87
C LEU A 23 8.25 -4.51 2.06
N ASN A 24 8.98 -3.40 2.18
CA ASN A 24 9.72 -2.98 3.37
C ASN A 24 9.14 -1.64 3.84
N ALA A 25 7.94 -1.69 4.40
CA ALA A 25 7.19 -0.51 4.81
C ALA A 25 7.65 0.00 6.17
N ARG A 26 8.00 1.29 6.22
CA ARG A 26 8.13 2.06 7.45
C ARG A 26 6.84 2.83 7.67
N VAL A 27 6.23 2.63 8.82
CA VAL A 27 4.95 3.26 9.16
C VAL A 27 5.19 4.24 10.30
N GLN A 28 4.53 5.38 10.25
CA GLN A 28 4.49 6.37 11.34
C GLN A 28 3.07 6.87 11.52
N VAL A 29 2.58 6.84 12.75
CA VAL A 29 1.28 7.40 13.12
C VAL A 29 1.50 8.65 13.96
N LEU A 30 1.10 9.81 13.42
CA LEU A 30 1.23 11.11 14.06
C LEU A 30 -0.13 11.60 14.54
N SER A 31 -0.20 12.20 15.72
CA SER A 31 -1.42 12.76 16.30
C SER A 31 -1.18 14.16 16.89
N PRO A 32 -0.80 15.17 16.09
CA PRO A 32 -0.41 16.48 16.60
C PRO A 32 -1.55 17.26 17.26
N LYS A 33 -2.79 17.00 16.88
CA LYS A 33 -3.98 17.73 17.34
C LYS A 33 -4.75 17.00 18.45
N VAL A 34 -4.51 15.71 18.62
CA VAL A 34 -5.24 14.89 19.58
C VAL A 34 -4.42 14.80 20.86
N GLN A 35 -4.92 15.42 21.94
CA GLN A 35 -4.35 15.25 23.28
C GLN A 35 -4.68 13.85 23.79
N THR A 36 -3.89 12.85 23.36
CA THR A 36 -4.14 11.47 23.74
C THR A 36 -3.36 11.10 24.98
N THR A 37 -4.08 10.63 25.97
CA THR A 37 -3.51 9.91 27.12
C THR A 37 -3.02 8.50 26.71
N ASN A 38 -3.47 7.99 25.55
CA ASN A 38 -3.22 6.62 25.09
C ASN A 38 -2.23 6.55 23.92
N LYS A 39 -0.98 6.92 24.15
CA LYS A 39 0.12 6.67 23.18
C LYS A 39 0.24 5.20 22.81
N ARG A 40 -0.07 4.30 23.75
CA ARG A 40 -0.01 2.85 23.54
C ARG A 40 -0.90 2.38 22.39
N THR A 41 -2.13 2.91 22.27
CA THR A 41 -3.04 2.53 21.17
C THR A 41 -2.50 2.97 19.82
N LEU A 42 -1.86 4.15 19.72
CA LEU A 42 -1.24 4.61 18.48
C LEU A 42 0.00 3.79 18.11
N GLU A 43 0.83 3.40 19.09
CA GLU A 43 1.98 2.53 18.87
C GLU A 43 1.55 1.10 18.46
N ALA A 44 0.46 0.60 19.05
CA ALA A 44 -0.15 -0.67 18.64
C ALA A 44 -0.70 -0.60 17.21
N LEU A 45 -1.41 0.47 16.86
CA LEU A 45 -1.90 0.73 15.51
C LEU A 45 -0.75 0.77 14.49
N GLU A 46 0.32 1.53 14.79
CA GLU A 46 1.50 1.62 13.92
C GLU A 46 2.13 0.24 13.68
N THR A 47 2.28 -0.55 14.75
CA THR A 47 2.81 -1.91 14.66
C THR A 47 1.92 -2.81 13.83
N THR A 48 0.60 -2.77 14.06
CA THR A 48 -0.39 -3.58 13.32
C THR A 48 -0.38 -3.25 11.83
N ILE A 49 -0.33 -1.96 11.46
CA ILE A 49 -0.25 -1.51 10.07
C ILE A 49 1.05 -1.96 9.41
N ARG A 50 2.18 -1.78 10.10
CA ARG A 50 3.50 -2.20 9.61
C ARG A 50 3.54 -3.72 9.37
N ASP A 51 3.02 -4.50 10.30
CA ASP A 51 3.01 -5.95 10.20
C ASP A 51 2.06 -6.43 9.09
N PHE A 52 0.91 -5.78 8.91
CA PHE A 52 -0.02 -6.05 7.82
C PHE A 52 0.62 -5.82 6.44
N LEU A 53 1.33 -4.72 6.25
CA LEU A 53 1.98 -4.39 5.00
C LEU A 53 3.18 -5.30 4.70
N ASN A 54 4.01 -5.59 5.73
CA ASN A 54 5.27 -6.30 5.56
C ASN A 54 5.12 -7.83 5.54
N ASN A 55 4.10 -8.39 6.19
CA ASN A 55 3.96 -9.84 6.32
C ASN A 55 3.04 -10.46 5.24
N ARG A 56 2.51 -9.65 4.32
CA ARG A 56 1.63 -10.11 3.26
C ARG A 56 2.33 -10.05 1.91
N LYS A 57 1.96 -10.99 1.02
CA LYS A 57 2.38 -10.99 -0.37
C LYS A 57 1.38 -10.18 -1.22
N TRP A 58 1.87 -9.15 -1.90
CA TRP A 58 1.08 -8.22 -2.72
C TRP A 58 1.29 -8.42 -4.22
N SER A 59 2.39 -9.05 -4.62
CA SER A 59 2.70 -9.33 -6.01
C SER A 59 2.52 -10.80 -6.36
N LYS A 60 2.38 -11.10 -7.66
CA LYS A 60 2.43 -12.47 -8.17
C LYS A 60 3.87 -12.95 -8.36
N HIS A 61 4.82 -12.02 -8.43
CA HIS A 61 6.24 -12.31 -8.63
C HIS A 61 6.91 -12.75 -7.31
N GLN A 62 8.01 -13.48 -7.43
CA GLN A 62 8.86 -13.78 -6.29
C GLN A 62 9.91 -12.67 -6.17
N ILE A 63 9.74 -11.81 -5.18
CA ILE A 63 10.67 -10.73 -4.85
C ILE A 63 11.65 -11.24 -3.81
N GLN A 64 12.96 -11.12 -4.05
CA GLN A 64 13.98 -11.53 -3.07
C GLN A 64 14.04 -10.52 -1.91
N ALA A 65 14.59 -10.95 -0.77
CA ALA A 65 14.63 -10.10 0.44
C ALA A 65 15.35 -8.75 0.23
N GLN A 66 16.37 -8.71 -0.64
CA GLN A 66 17.10 -7.51 -1.01
C GLN A 66 16.40 -6.64 -2.06
N GLU A 67 15.37 -7.18 -2.73
CA GLU A 67 14.60 -6.50 -3.78
C GLU A 67 13.29 -5.90 -3.26
N ARG A 68 13.01 -6.05 -1.95
CA ARG A 68 11.81 -5.49 -1.35
C ARG A 68 11.68 -4.01 -1.65
N ILE A 69 10.46 -3.59 -1.90
CA ILE A 69 10.15 -2.20 -2.23
C ILE A 69 10.18 -1.39 -0.95
N GLU A 70 11.12 -0.45 -0.84
CA GLU A 70 11.15 0.48 0.28
C GLU A 70 10.01 1.49 0.16
N CYS A 71 9.20 1.59 1.21
CA CYS A 71 8.11 2.56 1.25
C CYS A 71 7.91 3.14 2.65
N ASN A 72 7.41 4.38 2.68
CA ASN A 72 7.05 5.10 3.89
C ASN A 72 5.55 5.41 3.86
N VAL A 73 4.86 5.10 4.94
CA VAL A 73 3.44 5.40 5.16
C VAL A 73 3.35 6.27 6.41
N ILE A 74 2.95 7.52 6.25
CA ILE A 74 2.76 8.47 7.35
C ILE A 74 1.27 8.74 7.45
N ILE A 75 0.68 8.40 8.59
CA ILE A 75 -0.73 8.63 8.88
C ILE A 75 -0.82 9.72 9.95
N THR A 76 -1.46 10.83 9.59
CA THR A 76 -1.68 11.94 10.51
C THR A 76 -3.12 11.91 11.00
N ILE A 77 -3.33 11.59 12.26
CA ILE A 77 -4.66 11.58 12.89
C ILE A 77 -5.08 13.02 13.18
N ALA A 78 -6.15 13.45 12.52
CA ALA A 78 -6.74 14.77 12.71
C ALA A 78 -7.77 14.78 13.85
N ASP A 79 -8.54 13.70 13.97
CA ASP A 79 -9.59 13.53 14.98
C ASP A 79 -9.69 12.06 15.42
N TRP A 80 -10.00 11.84 16.70
CA TRP A 80 -10.23 10.52 17.28
C TRP A 80 -11.29 10.63 18.38
N ASP A 81 -12.30 9.80 18.31
CA ASP A 81 -13.42 9.78 19.26
C ASP A 81 -13.06 9.21 20.66
N GLY A 82 -11.79 8.82 20.85
CA GLY A 82 -11.31 8.18 22.08
C GLY A 82 -11.64 6.69 22.18
N SER A 83 -12.33 6.12 21.17
CA SER A 83 -12.67 4.69 21.10
C SER A 83 -12.08 4.03 19.86
N SER A 84 -12.84 3.87 18.81
CA SER A 84 -12.44 3.10 17.63
C SER A 84 -12.42 3.88 16.31
N ASN A 85 -12.99 5.10 16.26
CA ASN A 85 -13.11 5.85 15.02
C ASN A 85 -12.01 6.90 14.91
N PHE A 86 -11.25 6.80 13.82
CA PHE A 86 -10.14 7.68 13.49
C PHE A 86 -10.45 8.43 12.21
N LYS A 87 -10.17 9.74 12.20
CA LYS A 87 -10.16 10.56 10.99
C LYS A 87 -8.77 11.10 10.77
N GLY A 88 -8.29 11.02 9.55
CA GLY A 88 -6.94 11.45 9.26
C GLY A 88 -6.64 11.58 7.79
N GLU A 89 -5.37 11.82 7.54
CA GLU A 89 -4.77 11.86 6.21
C GLU A 89 -3.58 10.92 6.16
N ALA A 90 -3.27 10.39 4.98
CA ALA A 90 -2.12 9.56 4.78
C ALA A 90 -1.21 10.10 3.68
N GLN A 91 0.09 9.95 3.89
CA GLN A 91 1.11 10.16 2.86
C GLN A 91 1.82 8.84 2.61
N VAL A 92 1.80 8.40 1.35
CA VAL A 92 2.40 7.14 0.92
C VAL A 92 3.48 7.44 -0.10
N ARG A 93 4.69 6.95 0.14
CA ARG A 93 5.84 7.13 -0.75
C ARG A 93 6.59 5.83 -0.92
N SER A 94 7.00 5.51 -2.15
CA SER A 94 7.92 4.40 -2.41
C SER A 94 9.16 4.88 -3.13
N PHE A 95 10.26 4.13 -2.95
CA PHE A 95 11.58 4.52 -3.41
C PHE A 95 12.33 3.32 -3.97
N ARG A 96 13.22 3.58 -4.90
CA ARG A 96 14.23 2.63 -5.36
C ARG A 96 15.63 3.23 -5.32
N PRO A 97 16.65 2.46 -4.90
CA PRO A 97 18.03 2.90 -4.97
C PRO A 97 18.44 3.08 -6.43
N VAL A 98 19.10 4.19 -6.72
CA VAL A 98 19.65 4.45 -8.05
C VAL A 98 21.00 3.77 -8.18
N PHE A 99 21.17 2.98 -9.24
CA PHE A 99 22.40 2.21 -9.49
C PHE A 99 23.66 3.08 -9.39
N ASN A 100 24.64 2.59 -8.66
CA ASN A 100 25.95 3.22 -8.44
C ASN A 100 25.89 4.63 -7.78
N THR A 101 24.84 4.91 -6.99
CA THR A 101 24.70 6.16 -6.24
C THR A 101 24.30 5.88 -4.79
N SER A 102 24.36 6.91 -3.93
CA SER A 102 23.94 6.84 -2.53
C SER A 102 22.53 7.38 -2.28
N TYR A 103 21.77 7.75 -3.32
CA TYR A 103 20.42 8.28 -3.17
C TYR A 103 19.35 7.35 -3.72
N ASN A 104 18.12 7.51 -3.18
CA ASN A 104 16.93 6.80 -3.62
C ASN A 104 16.07 7.71 -4.50
N SER A 105 15.60 7.16 -5.62
CA SER A 105 14.62 7.83 -6.49
C SER A 105 13.20 7.53 -6.01
N PRO A 106 12.34 8.54 -5.85
CA PRO A 106 10.93 8.29 -5.57
C PRO A 106 10.25 7.70 -6.80
N ILE A 107 9.52 6.59 -6.61
CA ILE A 107 8.69 5.94 -7.64
C ILE A 107 7.24 6.37 -7.51
N LEU A 108 6.74 6.48 -6.28
CA LEU A 108 5.38 6.87 -5.97
C LEU A 108 5.38 7.88 -4.83
N ALA A 109 4.54 8.93 -4.94
CA ALA A 109 4.29 9.88 -3.87
C ALA A 109 2.83 10.31 -3.94
N LEU A 110 2.03 9.89 -2.96
CA LEU A 110 0.59 10.13 -2.88
C LEU A 110 0.23 10.76 -1.54
N SER A 111 -0.79 11.62 -1.55
CA SER A 111 -1.44 12.14 -0.34
C SER A 111 -2.94 11.84 -0.43
N ASP A 112 -3.48 11.25 0.63
CA ASP A 112 -4.90 10.94 0.77
C ASP A 112 -5.47 11.71 1.95
N PRO A 113 -6.30 12.73 1.71
CA PRO A 113 -6.91 13.53 2.77
C PRO A 113 -8.11 12.86 3.43
N SER A 114 -8.63 11.76 2.87
CA SER A 114 -9.81 11.04 3.36
C SER A 114 -9.44 9.66 3.90
N PHE A 115 -8.47 9.60 4.80
CA PHE A 115 -7.98 8.36 5.41
C PHE A 115 -8.68 8.08 6.73
N ASP A 116 -10.01 7.90 6.64
CA ASP A 116 -10.87 7.63 7.81
C ASP A 116 -11.03 6.13 8.00
N PHE A 117 -10.93 5.65 9.24
CA PHE A 117 -11.00 4.21 9.52
C PHE A 117 -11.48 3.91 10.93
N THR A 118 -11.85 2.65 11.15
CA THR A 118 -12.09 2.08 12.47
C THR A 118 -10.97 1.12 12.84
N TYR A 119 -10.51 1.18 14.09
CA TYR A 119 -9.52 0.27 14.65
C TYR A 119 -9.79 0.01 16.12
N THR A 120 -9.70 -1.25 16.54
CA THR A 120 -9.76 -1.69 17.94
C THR A 120 -8.45 -2.38 18.30
N GLU A 121 -7.82 -1.98 19.42
CA GLU A 121 -6.56 -2.57 19.86
C GLU A 121 -6.71 -4.08 20.08
N GLY A 122 -5.80 -4.86 19.46
CA GLY A 122 -5.81 -6.32 19.53
C GLY A 122 -6.67 -7.03 18.49
N GLU A 123 -7.43 -6.29 17.68
CA GLU A 123 -8.17 -6.88 16.56
C GLU A 123 -7.27 -7.06 15.33
N PRO A 124 -7.23 -8.27 14.73
CA PRO A 124 -6.44 -8.51 13.53
C PRO A 124 -7.03 -7.75 12.33
N LEU A 125 -6.17 -7.25 11.45
CA LEU A 125 -6.59 -6.63 10.19
C LEU A 125 -6.87 -7.71 9.14
N ASP A 126 -8.14 -8.14 9.09
CA ASP A 126 -8.59 -9.07 8.06
C ASP A 126 -8.80 -8.35 6.73
N PHE A 127 -8.25 -8.92 5.67
CA PHE A 127 -8.40 -8.43 4.31
C PHE A 127 -8.70 -9.57 3.35
N SER A 128 -9.66 -9.34 2.45
CA SER A 128 -10.01 -10.22 1.35
C SER A 128 -10.03 -9.44 0.04
N ASP A 129 -9.45 -10.01 -1.02
CA ASP A 129 -9.51 -9.41 -2.37
C ASP A 129 -10.91 -9.44 -2.97
N GLN A 130 -11.83 -10.24 -2.42
CA GLN A 130 -13.15 -10.46 -2.98
C GLN A 130 -14.27 -9.67 -2.28
N GLN A 131 -14.03 -9.20 -1.05
CA GLN A 131 -15.07 -8.51 -0.27
C GLN A 131 -14.48 -7.43 0.62
N PHE A 132 -15.29 -6.43 0.94
CA PHE A 132 -14.96 -5.40 1.90
C PHE A 132 -15.18 -5.92 3.34
N ASN A 133 -14.11 -5.99 4.14
CA ASN A 133 -14.17 -6.41 5.54
C ASN A 133 -14.04 -5.20 6.48
N ASN A 134 -12.98 -4.40 6.29
CA ASN A 134 -12.65 -3.26 7.11
C ASN A 134 -12.04 -2.15 6.25
N ASN A 135 -12.33 -0.87 6.57
CA ASN A 135 -11.82 0.23 5.78
C ASN A 135 -10.29 0.39 5.90
N LEU A 136 -9.72 0.20 7.09
CA LEU A 136 -8.28 0.31 7.29
C LEU A 136 -7.52 -0.71 6.45
N SER A 137 -7.93 -1.99 6.49
CA SER A 137 -7.29 -3.04 5.70
C SER A 137 -7.45 -2.81 4.20
N SER A 138 -8.60 -2.29 3.75
CA SER A 138 -8.86 -1.93 2.34
C SER A 138 -8.00 -0.75 1.89
N LEU A 139 -7.84 0.30 2.71
CA LEU A 139 -6.96 1.43 2.44
C LEU A 139 -5.51 0.98 2.30
N LEU A 140 -5.02 0.19 3.24
CA LEU A 140 -3.64 -0.32 3.22
C LEU A 140 -3.38 -1.22 2.01
N ALA A 141 -4.31 -2.12 1.70
CA ALA A 141 -4.22 -3.00 0.53
C ALA A 141 -4.22 -2.21 -0.79
N PHE A 142 -5.10 -1.22 -0.91
CA PHE A 142 -5.13 -0.33 -2.06
C PHE A 142 -3.78 0.32 -2.33
N TYR A 143 -3.17 0.92 -1.29
CA TYR A 143 -1.85 1.55 -1.44
C TYR A 143 -0.72 0.55 -1.63
N ALA A 144 -0.78 -0.63 -1.01
CA ALA A 144 0.19 -1.69 -1.26
C ALA A 144 0.19 -2.13 -2.74
N TYR A 145 -1.00 -2.33 -3.32
CA TYR A 145 -1.11 -2.66 -4.75
C TYR A 145 -0.66 -1.50 -5.65
N LEU A 146 -0.90 -0.25 -5.28
CA LEU A 146 -0.38 0.90 -6.04
C LEU A 146 1.15 0.96 -6.01
N ILE A 147 1.77 0.72 -4.85
CA ILE A 147 3.23 0.68 -4.70
C ILE A 147 3.82 -0.42 -5.59
N VAL A 148 3.28 -1.65 -5.50
CA VAL A 148 3.74 -2.78 -6.31
C VAL A 148 3.52 -2.51 -7.79
N GLY A 149 2.37 -1.97 -8.17
CA GLY A 149 2.06 -1.64 -9.56
C GLY A 149 2.99 -0.59 -10.15
N ALA A 150 3.24 0.49 -9.44
CA ALA A 150 4.15 1.55 -9.88
C ALA A 150 5.61 1.05 -9.95
N ASP A 151 6.02 0.23 -9.01
CA ASP A 151 7.34 -0.38 -9.01
C ASP A 151 7.54 -1.31 -10.22
N THR A 152 6.58 -2.20 -10.47
CA THR A 152 6.66 -3.13 -11.61
C THR A 152 6.60 -2.40 -12.94
N ASP A 153 5.79 -1.34 -13.06
CA ASP A 153 5.77 -0.48 -14.25
C ASP A 153 7.11 0.24 -14.50
N SER A 154 7.92 0.45 -13.45
CA SER A 154 9.24 1.06 -13.64
C SER A 154 10.26 0.14 -14.30
N PHE A 155 10.02 -1.16 -14.31
CA PHE A 155 10.91 -2.18 -14.92
C PHE A 155 10.39 -2.74 -16.24
N GLU A 156 9.07 -2.82 -16.41
CA GLU A 156 8.44 -3.42 -17.58
C GLU A 156 7.23 -2.59 -18.01
N GLU A 157 7.11 -2.34 -19.30
CA GLU A 157 5.96 -1.61 -19.86
C GLU A 157 4.65 -2.32 -19.52
N LEU A 158 3.75 -1.61 -18.83
CA LEU A 158 2.47 -2.13 -18.34
C LEU A 158 2.59 -3.32 -17.36
N GLY A 159 3.77 -3.58 -16.81
CA GLY A 159 4.02 -4.69 -15.87
C GLY A 159 3.17 -4.61 -14.60
N GLY A 160 2.86 -3.40 -14.13
CA GLY A 160 2.01 -3.16 -12.96
C GLY A 160 0.52 -3.39 -13.18
N THR A 161 0.06 -3.74 -14.40
CA THR A 161 -1.38 -3.88 -14.73
C THR A 161 -2.10 -4.82 -13.78
N SER A 162 -1.51 -5.95 -13.42
CA SER A 162 -2.14 -6.92 -12.53
C SER A 162 -2.34 -6.37 -11.12
N ALA A 163 -1.39 -5.61 -10.60
CA ALA A 163 -1.49 -4.97 -9.29
C ALA A 163 -2.54 -3.85 -9.30
N PHE A 164 -2.56 -3.02 -10.34
CA PHE A 164 -3.59 -1.98 -10.49
C PHE A 164 -5.00 -2.56 -10.64
N GLN A 165 -5.16 -3.72 -11.28
CA GLN A 165 -6.44 -4.43 -11.32
C GLN A 165 -6.88 -4.88 -9.93
N GLN A 166 -5.95 -5.35 -9.07
CA GLN A 166 -6.26 -5.69 -7.68
C GLN A 166 -6.64 -4.43 -6.88
N ALA A 167 -5.93 -3.33 -7.05
CA ALA A 167 -6.30 -2.04 -6.44
C ALA A 167 -7.71 -1.60 -6.87
N ASN A 168 -8.05 -1.76 -8.15
CA ASN A 168 -9.40 -1.47 -8.64
C ASN A 168 -10.46 -2.39 -8.04
N GLN A 169 -10.14 -3.67 -7.84
CA GLN A 169 -11.06 -4.60 -7.17
C GLN A 169 -11.34 -4.17 -5.72
N VAL A 170 -10.33 -3.69 -5.00
CA VAL A 170 -10.52 -3.11 -3.65
C VAL A 170 -11.49 -1.92 -3.70
N VAL A 171 -11.32 -1.02 -4.68
CA VAL A 171 -12.23 0.13 -4.87
C VAL A 171 -13.66 -0.34 -5.12
N ILE A 172 -13.87 -1.31 -6.04
CA ILE A 172 -15.20 -1.86 -6.35
C ILE A 172 -15.86 -2.44 -5.09
N ASN A 173 -15.11 -3.22 -4.31
CA ASN A 173 -15.63 -3.84 -3.08
C ASN A 173 -16.02 -2.79 -2.03
N ALA A 174 -15.26 -1.68 -1.96
CA ALA A 174 -15.46 -0.62 -0.96
C ALA A 174 -16.52 0.43 -1.35
N GLN A 175 -17.04 0.44 -2.58
CA GLN A 175 -18.01 1.46 -3.06
C GLN A 175 -19.28 1.55 -2.21
N ASN A 176 -19.70 0.44 -1.63
CA ASN A 176 -20.91 0.38 -0.80
C ASN A 176 -20.64 0.69 0.69
N SER A 177 -19.40 0.98 1.04
CA SER A 177 -19.04 1.36 2.41
C SER A 177 -19.52 2.79 2.73
N ASN A 178 -19.59 3.11 4.03
CA ASN A 178 -19.94 4.46 4.48
C ASN A 178 -18.74 5.43 4.50
N PHE A 179 -17.57 4.97 4.07
CA PHE A 179 -16.35 5.77 4.04
C PHE A 179 -16.20 6.51 2.72
N GLU A 180 -15.63 7.70 2.79
CA GLU A 180 -15.38 8.55 1.61
C GLU A 180 -14.14 8.11 0.81
N GLY A 181 -14.09 8.56 -0.44
CA GLY A 181 -12.95 8.37 -1.33
C GLY A 181 -13.02 7.14 -2.24
N TRP A 182 -14.06 6.30 -2.14
CA TRP A 182 -14.24 5.11 -2.94
C TRP A 182 -15.20 5.25 -4.13
N ARG A 183 -16.02 6.31 -4.16
CA ARG A 183 -17.09 6.50 -5.17
C ARG A 183 -16.76 7.60 -6.17
N SER A 184 -17.18 7.42 -7.40
CA SER A 184 -16.96 8.37 -8.50
C SER A 184 -17.64 9.73 -8.32
N VAL A 185 -18.73 9.78 -7.54
CA VAL A 185 -19.58 10.95 -7.34
C VAL A 185 -19.09 11.91 -6.25
N GLU A 186 -18.08 11.53 -5.47
CA GLU A 186 -17.60 12.32 -4.33
C GLU A 186 -16.66 13.44 -4.77
N ASN A 187 -15.42 13.11 -5.05
CA ASN A 187 -14.38 14.05 -5.45
C ASN A 187 -13.54 13.46 -6.58
N LYS A 188 -13.18 14.28 -7.58
CA LYS A 188 -12.36 13.83 -8.71
C LYS A 188 -10.91 13.48 -8.33
N GLY A 189 -10.43 13.91 -7.18
CA GLY A 189 -9.08 13.58 -6.67
C GLY A 189 -9.04 12.37 -5.74
N ASN A 190 -10.06 11.51 -5.73
CA ASN A 190 -10.15 10.37 -4.83
C ASN A 190 -9.53 9.08 -5.41
N ARG A 191 -9.53 8.00 -4.60
CA ARG A 191 -8.98 6.67 -4.94
C ARG A 191 -9.65 6.04 -6.17
N TYR A 192 -10.97 6.26 -6.36
CA TYR A 192 -11.69 5.78 -7.54
C TYR A 192 -11.09 6.36 -8.82
N TRP A 193 -10.95 7.67 -8.92
CA TRP A 193 -10.41 8.31 -10.12
C TRP A 193 -8.94 8.04 -10.31
N LEU A 194 -8.16 7.95 -9.22
CA LEU A 194 -6.74 7.62 -9.28
C LEU A 194 -6.52 6.28 -9.98
N ILE A 195 -7.21 5.23 -9.54
CA ILE A 195 -7.00 3.90 -10.13
C ILE A 195 -7.57 3.77 -11.55
N ASN A 196 -8.71 4.43 -11.84
CA ASN A 196 -9.25 4.44 -13.18
C ASN A 196 -8.28 5.10 -14.18
N ASN A 197 -7.65 6.21 -13.80
CA ASN A 197 -6.65 6.88 -14.62
C ASN A 197 -5.40 5.98 -14.83
N LEU A 198 -4.93 5.31 -13.80
CA LEU A 198 -3.80 4.38 -13.90
C LEU A 198 -4.09 3.14 -14.77
N LEU A 199 -5.34 2.72 -14.87
CA LEU A 199 -5.74 1.61 -15.75
C LEU A 199 -5.90 2.02 -17.20
N LEU A 200 -6.09 3.32 -17.50
CA LEU A 200 -6.15 3.80 -18.88
C LEU A 200 -4.77 3.76 -19.53
N THR A 201 -4.59 2.86 -20.47
CA THR A 201 -3.32 2.60 -21.16
C THR A 201 -2.69 3.85 -21.79
N CYS A 202 -3.51 4.79 -22.28
CA CYS A 202 -3.00 6.04 -22.88
C CYS A 202 -2.26 6.91 -21.86
N TYR A 203 -2.69 6.97 -20.61
CA TYR A 203 -2.00 7.72 -19.56
C TYR A 203 -0.71 7.02 -19.12
N ARG A 204 -0.72 5.70 -19.02
CA ARG A 204 0.47 4.91 -18.63
C ARG A 204 1.55 4.95 -19.70
N ASN A 205 1.19 4.82 -20.98
CA ASN A 205 2.16 4.95 -22.08
C ASN A 205 2.77 6.35 -22.15
N PHE A 206 1.99 7.39 -21.84
CA PHE A 206 2.51 8.74 -21.74
C PHE A 206 3.49 8.88 -20.55
N CYS A 207 3.16 8.31 -19.40
CA CYS A 207 4.07 8.25 -18.25
C CYS A 207 5.34 7.45 -18.56
N TRP A 208 5.26 6.32 -19.24
CA TRP A 208 6.43 5.52 -19.63
C TRP A 208 7.40 6.33 -20.50
N ASN A 209 6.91 7.04 -21.49
CA ASN A 209 7.72 7.92 -22.33
C ASN A 209 8.27 9.15 -21.59
N CYS A 210 7.68 9.52 -20.45
CA CYS A 210 8.07 10.64 -19.59
C CYS A 210 8.89 10.24 -18.37
N ILE A 211 9.03 8.95 -18.06
CA ILE A 211 9.81 8.44 -16.91
C ILE A 211 11.30 8.84 -16.99
N SER A 212 11.81 9.13 -18.18
CA SER A 212 13.11 9.79 -18.31
C SER A 212 13.10 11.27 -17.85
N PHE A 213 11.95 11.87 -17.57
CA PHE A 213 11.80 13.27 -17.16
C PHE A 213 10.77 13.42 -16.02
N SER A 214 11.25 13.36 -14.77
CA SER A 214 10.60 13.94 -13.58
C SER A 214 9.19 13.44 -13.20
N PHE A 215 9.11 12.27 -12.60
CA PHE A 215 7.91 11.72 -11.94
C PHE A 215 7.28 12.67 -10.88
N ASN A 216 8.06 13.59 -10.33
CA ASN A 216 7.61 14.52 -9.28
C ASN A 216 6.61 15.60 -9.75
N ASN A 217 6.52 15.88 -11.05
CA ASN A 217 5.62 16.94 -11.56
C ASN A 217 4.29 16.38 -12.08
N TYR A 218 4.18 15.09 -12.37
CA TYR A 218 3.00 14.57 -13.08
C TYR A 218 1.88 14.12 -12.14
N LEU A 219 2.16 13.56 -10.98
CA LEU A 219 1.09 13.25 -10.02
C LEU A 219 0.48 14.52 -9.43
N SER A 220 1.28 15.55 -9.15
CA SER A 220 0.75 16.87 -8.79
C SER A 220 0.05 17.56 -9.96
N PHE A 221 0.47 17.31 -11.21
CA PHE A 221 -0.15 17.84 -12.42
C PHE A 221 -1.49 17.16 -12.74
N PHE A 222 -1.63 15.85 -12.52
CA PHE A 222 -2.92 15.14 -12.67
C PHE A 222 -3.96 15.58 -11.65
N ILE A 223 -3.55 15.90 -10.42
CA ILE A 223 -4.44 16.44 -9.40
C ILE A 223 -4.86 17.88 -9.75
N SER A 224 -4.01 18.65 -10.43
CA SER A 224 -4.24 20.08 -10.74
C SER A 224 -4.86 20.36 -12.10
N HIS A 225 -4.75 19.45 -13.09
CA HIS A 225 -5.22 19.69 -14.47
C HIS A 225 -6.44 18.87 -14.90
N SER A 226 -7.07 18.10 -14.02
CA SER A 226 -8.44 17.60 -14.22
C SER A 226 -9.51 18.68 -14.01
N PHE A 227 -9.12 19.96 -14.07
CA PHE A 227 -9.97 21.15 -13.95
C PHE A 227 -10.01 21.95 -15.27
N ILE A 228 -10.33 21.33 -16.37
CA ILE A 228 -10.92 22.04 -17.53
C ILE A 228 -11.92 21.10 -18.18
#